data_ed8e199c31bebf28e6107d73ad600279
#
_entry.id   ed8e199c31bebf28e6107d73ad600279
#
_cell.length_a   1.000
_cell.length_b   1.000
_cell.length_c   1.000
_cell.angle_alpha   90.00
_cell.angle_beta   90.00
_cell.angle_gamma   90.00
#
_symmetry.space_group_name_H-M   'P 1'
#
loop_
_entity.id
_entity.type
_entity.pdbx_description
1 polymer ?
#
loop_
_entity_poly.entity_id
_entity_poly.type
_entity_poly.pdbx_seq_one_letter_code
_entity_poly.pdbx_strand_id
1 'polypeptide(L)'
;MSLRNDLDNGRPTKRLESWDIASMWLSDRKDEIQDWWDFSGPQLATLAHEAGYSTMTQIELLLFFRSVVLPRMGRFPDACRPRACAQSRSILTYDGSPIEYSWKWNNSANDHPEIRFCVEPVGDGLCADGIVGGKLRATDEILVQLAKRVPSTDLEWYHHFRDSFGLGHWTDGPLHEDAGTWQMRRPRMPVAFEFTPKGIVTKVYFTPPATLDDMPSFNMFADVVRPICDKDTTALDESMEYLSRDPVGATLRPDVLAIDCISPLKSRIKLYAGTAMTTFTSAISVLTLGGRIPVTRHSIDEMWALFRMVLGLHDKFLQDEELPVQNPFQPSRAHPEDYYSGLLYYFNLAPGAQLPDVKLYLPVIRYGRSDADIALGLQRFMASRHRGQYVDGFQRAMEIISQRHKSGNGHRIQTYIACSFDKDGSLSLTSYLNPGVYFSSETVDV
;
A
#
# COMPACT_ATOMS: atom_id res chain seq x y z
N MET A 1 13.54 -2.17 36.83
CA MET A 1 13.42 -0.80 37.38
C MET A 1 14.46 0.07 36.71
N SER A 2 14.09 1.20 36.17
CA SER A 2 15.00 2.21 35.58
C SER A 2 15.41 2.00 34.10
N LEU A 3 14.52 2.37 33.17
CA LEU A 3 14.82 2.93 31.82
C LEU A 3 13.58 3.66 31.25
N ARG A 4 12.74 4.25 32.14
CA ARG A 4 11.52 4.97 31.76
C ARG A 4 11.65 6.52 31.76
N ASN A 5 12.83 7.11 31.96
CA ASN A 5 12.92 8.52 32.31
C ASN A 5 13.79 9.43 31.42
N ASP A 6 14.11 9.11 30.19
CA ASP A 6 14.97 10.02 29.39
C ASP A 6 14.41 10.46 28.03
N LEU A 7 13.08 10.59 27.89
CA LEU A 7 12.47 11.20 26.67
C LEU A 7 11.42 12.27 27.00
N ASP A 8 11.61 13.01 28.07
CA ASP A 8 10.72 14.13 28.42
C ASP A 8 11.43 15.46 28.17
N ASN A 9 11.40 15.93 26.92
CA ASN A 9 11.70 17.32 26.57
C ASN A 9 10.55 17.91 25.76
N GLY A 10 9.53 18.37 26.47
CA GLY A 10 8.88 19.62 26.14
C GLY A 10 7.61 19.66 25.30
N ARG A 11 6.79 18.59 25.21
CA ARG A 11 5.32 18.70 25.06
C ARG A 11 4.69 17.40 25.54
N PRO A 12 3.65 17.40 26.38
CA PRO A 12 2.95 16.18 26.74
C PRO A 12 2.26 15.66 25.48
N THR A 13 2.82 14.59 24.88
CA THR A 13 2.10 13.77 23.91
C THR A 13 0.87 13.26 24.65
N LYS A 14 -0.31 13.77 24.30
CA LYS A 14 -1.58 13.34 24.88
C LYS A 14 -1.64 11.83 24.72
N ARG A 15 -1.55 11.09 25.85
CA ARG A 15 -1.69 9.64 25.84
C ARG A 15 -2.98 9.28 25.11
N LEU A 16 -2.91 8.36 24.15
CA LEU A 16 -4.08 7.91 23.43
C LEU A 16 -4.81 6.90 24.32
N GLU A 17 -5.98 7.28 24.80
CA GLU A 17 -6.81 6.46 25.70
C GLU A 17 -7.03 5.04 25.15
N SER A 18 -7.33 4.92 23.85
CA SER A 18 -7.52 3.63 23.18
C SER A 18 -6.27 2.75 23.19
N TRP A 19 -5.08 3.34 23.03
CA TRP A 19 -3.81 2.65 23.13
C TRP A 19 -3.54 2.16 24.55
N ASP A 20 -3.75 3.00 25.54
CA ASP A 20 -3.56 2.65 26.95
C ASP A 20 -4.51 1.50 27.36
N ILE A 21 -5.79 1.59 27.00
CA ILE A 21 -6.79 0.54 27.26
C ILE A 21 -6.38 -0.78 26.57
N ALA A 22 -6.08 -0.76 25.27
CA ALA A 22 -5.69 -1.95 24.54
C ALA A 22 -4.45 -2.59 25.15
N SER A 23 -3.45 -1.79 25.56
CA SER A 23 -2.20 -2.27 26.17
C SER A 23 -2.41 -2.87 27.56
N MET A 24 -3.36 -2.36 28.35
CA MET A 24 -3.69 -2.91 29.68
C MET A 24 -4.26 -4.34 29.62
N TRP A 25 -4.89 -4.71 28.52
CA TRP A 25 -5.48 -6.04 28.31
C TRP A 25 -4.47 -7.07 27.80
N LEU A 26 -3.26 -6.63 27.47
CA LEU A 26 -2.20 -7.47 26.93
C LEU A 26 -1.21 -7.83 28.04
N SER A 27 -0.80 -9.10 28.10
CA SER A 27 0.19 -9.54 29.09
C SER A 27 1.57 -8.92 28.80
N ASP A 28 2.30 -8.52 29.85
CA ASP A 28 3.67 -7.98 29.80
C ASP A 28 4.74 -8.97 29.27
N ARG A 29 4.37 -9.89 28.41
CA ARG A 29 5.34 -10.81 27.81
C ARG A 29 6.19 -10.04 26.82
N LYS A 30 7.50 -9.97 27.10
CA LYS A 30 8.52 -9.55 26.14
C LYS A 30 8.70 -10.69 25.13
N ASP A 31 7.92 -10.65 24.09
CA ASP A 31 8.05 -11.52 22.92
C ASP A 31 8.26 -10.67 21.66
N GLU A 32 8.55 -11.31 20.53
CA GLU A 32 8.75 -10.66 19.23
C GLU A 32 7.51 -9.85 18.79
N ILE A 33 6.33 -10.25 19.25
CA ILE A 33 5.07 -9.54 19.01
C ILE A 33 5.05 -8.21 19.78
N GLN A 34 5.68 -8.16 20.98
CA GLN A 34 5.73 -6.94 21.79
C GLN A 34 6.54 -5.84 21.11
N ASP A 35 7.66 -6.17 20.48
CA ASP A 35 8.48 -5.20 19.75
C ASP A 35 7.68 -4.60 18.55
N TRP A 36 6.96 -5.44 17.80
CA TRP A 36 6.05 -4.97 16.76
C TRP A 36 4.91 -4.10 17.30
N TRP A 37 4.35 -4.50 18.46
CA TRP A 37 3.28 -3.75 19.12
C TRP A 37 3.75 -2.37 19.57
N ASP A 38 4.89 -2.29 20.22
CA ASP A 38 5.46 -1.03 20.71
C ASP A 38 5.86 -0.09 19.57
N PHE A 39 6.23 -0.64 18.42
CA PHE A 39 6.59 0.14 17.24
C PHE A 39 5.35 0.63 16.46
N SER A 40 4.50 -0.29 16.01
CA SER A 40 3.44 0.02 15.04
C SER A 40 2.10 0.34 15.68
N GLY A 41 1.83 -0.14 16.89
CA GLY A 41 0.55 0.10 17.56
C GLY A 41 0.25 1.57 17.84
N PRO A 42 1.20 2.36 18.41
CA PRO A 42 0.98 3.81 18.60
C PRO A 42 0.76 4.57 17.30
N GLN A 43 1.42 4.16 16.20
CA GLN A 43 1.22 4.78 14.89
C GLN A 43 -0.20 4.53 14.39
N LEU A 44 -0.66 3.28 14.44
CA LEU A 44 -2.01 2.89 14.02
C LEU A 44 -3.10 3.53 14.89
N ALA A 45 -2.87 3.58 16.22
CA ALA A 45 -3.77 4.24 17.15
C ALA A 45 -3.91 5.74 16.84
N THR A 46 -2.79 6.42 16.54
CA THR A 46 -2.81 7.84 16.18
C THR A 46 -3.56 8.07 14.88
N LEU A 47 -3.29 7.27 13.84
CA LEU A 47 -4.02 7.37 12.58
C LEU A 47 -5.53 7.24 12.78
N ALA A 48 -5.98 6.24 13.53
CA ALA A 48 -7.40 6.02 13.79
C ALA A 48 -8.02 7.14 14.66
N HIS A 49 -7.29 7.65 15.66
CA HIS A 49 -7.74 8.76 16.50
C HIS A 49 -7.92 10.04 15.68
N GLU A 50 -6.91 10.40 14.89
CA GLU A 50 -6.91 11.63 14.09
C GLU A 50 -7.90 11.56 12.91
N ALA A 51 -8.23 10.36 12.44
CA ALA A 51 -9.31 10.13 11.48
C ALA A 51 -10.72 10.22 12.10
N GLY A 52 -10.83 10.42 13.42
CA GLY A 52 -12.10 10.58 14.11
C GLY A 52 -12.83 9.27 14.43
N TYR A 53 -12.13 8.14 14.50
CA TYR A 53 -12.73 6.87 14.90
C TYR A 53 -13.13 6.92 16.39
N SER A 54 -14.26 6.30 16.72
CA SER A 54 -14.66 6.16 18.12
C SER A 54 -13.62 5.38 18.92
N THR A 55 -13.48 5.63 20.22
CA THR A 55 -12.56 4.90 21.11
C THR A 55 -12.77 3.39 21.00
N MET A 56 -14.02 2.93 20.90
CA MET A 56 -14.33 1.50 20.75
C MET A 56 -13.80 0.94 19.44
N THR A 57 -14.03 1.62 18.31
CA THR A 57 -13.51 1.19 16.99
C THR A 57 -11.98 1.19 16.96
N GLN A 58 -11.34 2.17 17.63
CA GLN A 58 -9.89 2.18 17.76
C GLN A 58 -9.38 0.97 18.54
N ILE A 59 -10.04 0.61 19.67
CA ILE A 59 -9.68 -0.57 20.47
C ILE A 59 -9.87 -1.86 19.65
N GLU A 60 -10.98 -2.00 18.95
CA GLU A 60 -11.24 -3.16 18.07
C GLU A 60 -10.15 -3.32 17.00
N LEU A 61 -9.78 -2.22 16.33
CA LEU A 61 -8.71 -2.18 15.35
C LEU A 61 -7.37 -2.62 15.96
N LEU A 62 -7.01 -2.08 17.11
CA LEU A 62 -5.76 -2.39 17.80
C LEU A 62 -5.70 -3.83 18.30
N LEU A 63 -6.78 -4.35 18.87
CA LEU A 63 -6.85 -5.75 19.32
C LEU A 63 -6.81 -6.72 18.14
N PHE A 64 -7.47 -6.38 17.04
CA PHE A 64 -7.37 -7.15 15.79
C PHE A 64 -5.91 -7.18 15.28
N PHE A 65 -5.29 -6.01 15.17
CA PHE A 65 -3.91 -5.89 14.73
C PHE A 65 -2.97 -6.73 15.60
N ARG A 66 -3.08 -6.61 16.93
CA ARG A 66 -2.25 -7.35 17.89
C ARG A 66 -2.47 -8.86 17.85
N SER A 67 -3.73 -9.32 17.72
CA SER A 67 -4.07 -10.74 17.88
C SER A 67 -4.07 -11.54 16.57
N VAL A 68 -4.30 -10.89 15.43
CA VAL A 68 -4.41 -11.56 14.14
C VAL A 68 -3.19 -11.30 13.25
N VAL A 69 -2.72 -10.06 13.21
CA VAL A 69 -1.67 -9.64 12.28
C VAL A 69 -0.28 -9.85 12.85
N LEU A 70 0.02 -9.25 14.00
CA LEU A 70 1.37 -9.25 14.56
C LEU A 70 1.98 -10.64 14.80
N PRO A 71 1.21 -11.71 15.18
CA PRO A 71 1.76 -13.05 15.30
C PRO A 71 2.32 -13.64 13.98
N ARG A 72 2.03 -13.02 12.83
CA ARG A 72 2.49 -13.47 11.49
C ARG A 72 3.52 -12.54 10.87
N MET A 73 3.93 -11.50 11.61
CA MET A 73 4.95 -10.56 11.12
C MET A 73 6.38 -11.07 11.27
N GLY A 74 6.57 -12.23 11.94
CA GLY A 74 7.87 -12.77 12.26
C GLY A 74 8.63 -11.87 13.25
N ARG A 75 9.94 -12.06 13.32
CA ARG A 75 10.79 -11.30 14.24
C ARG A 75 10.85 -9.82 13.84
N PHE A 76 10.76 -8.94 14.84
CA PHE A 76 11.01 -7.51 14.64
C PHE A 76 12.48 -7.30 14.22
N PRO A 77 12.74 -6.44 13.22
CA PRO A 77 14.11 -6.18 12.76
C PRO A 77 15.01 -5.65 13.87
N ASP A 78 16.11 -6.35 14.10
CA ASP A 78 17.12 -5.99 15.09
C ASP A 78 18.35 -5.40 14.38
N ALA A 79 18.76 -4.21 14.77
CA ALA A 79 19.97 -3.54 14.28
C ALA A 79 21.25 -4.39 14.46
N CYS A 80 21.25 -5.31 15.44
CA CYS A 80 22.39 -6.18 15.73
C CYS A 80 22.54 -7.38 14.75
N ARG A 81 21.57 -7.61 13.86
CA ARG A 81 21.58 -8.74 12.92
C ARG A 81 21.20 -8.33 11.49
N PRO A 82 21.99 -7.49 10.81
CA PRO A 82 21.61 -6.89 9.52
C PRO A 82 21.34 -7.93 8.41
N ARG A 83 22.07 -9.08 8.41
CA ARG A 83 21.90 -10.12 7.37
C ARG A 83 20.57 -10.87 7.48
N ALA A 84 20.12 -11.18 8.69
CA ALA A 84 18.82 -11.82 8.91
C ALA A 84 17.67 -10.87 8.56
N CYS A 85 17.84 -9.56 8.83
CA CYS A 85 16.86 -8.52 8.47
C CYS A 85 16.76 -8.30 6.97
N ALA A 86 17.83 -8.45 6.19
CA ALA A 86 17.81 -8.24 4.74
C ALA A 86 16.90 -9.24 4.01
N GLN A 87 16.72 -10.45 4.52
CA GLN A 87 15.87 -11.49 3.93
C GLN A 87 14.37 -11.28 4.23
N SER A 88 14.04 -10.50 5.26
CA SER A 88 12.65 -10.22 5.66
C SER A 88 12.07 -8.95 4.99
N ARG A 89 12.86 -8.20 4.24
CA ARG A 89 12.40 -6.96 3.60
C ARG A 89 11.23 -7.21 2.65
N SER A 90 10.26 -6.31 2.71
CA SER A 90 9.04 -6.31 1.91
C SER A 90 9.19 -5.45 0.65
N ILE A 91 8.35 -5.71 -0.35
CA ILE A 91 8.19 -4.83 -1.50
C ILE A 91 7.11 -3.75 -1.27
N LEU A 92 6.39 -3.79 -0.15
CA LEU A 92 5.31 -2.84 0.13
C LEU A 92 5.79 -1.40 0.25
N THR A 93 6.99 -1.21 0.79
CA THR A 93 7.54 0.11 1.04
C THR A 93 8.99 0.19 0.53
N TYR A 94 9.44 1.39 0.24
CA TYR A 94 10.77 1.58 -0.35
C TYR A 94 11.93 1.23 0.61
N ASP A 95 11.73 1.29 1.92
CA ASP A 95 12.73 0.86 2.92
C ASP A 95 12.67 -0.64 3.22
N GLY A 96 11.65 -1.33 2.67
CA GLY A 96 11.43 -2.74 2.92
C GLY A 96 10.56 -3.03 4.14
N SER A 97 9.92 -2.05 4.74
CA SER A 97 8.97 -2.25 5.84
C SER A 97 7.83 -3.17 5.40
N PRO A 98 7.48 -4.22 6.17
CA PRO A 98 6.42 -5.15 5.81
C PRO A 98 5.02 -4.65 6.21
N ILE A 99 4.89 -3.38 6.57
CA ILE A 99 3.64 -2.69 6.88
C ILE A 99 3.60 -1.40 6.06
N GLU A 100 2.44 -1.09 5.48
CA GLU A 100 2.14 0.19 4.86
C GLU A 100 0.80 0.68 5.37
N TYR A 101 0.72 1.93 5.83
CA TYR A 101 -0.54 2.55 6.20
C TYR A 101 -1.13 3.32 5.03
N SER A 102 -2.45 3.50 5.02
CA SER A 102 -3.09 4.42 4.11
C SER A 102 -4.23 5.19 4.77
N TRP A 103 -4.33 6.45 4.36
CA TRP A 103 -5.35 7.39 4.77
C TRP A 103 -6.17 7.74 3.54
N LYS A 104 -7.37 7.16 3.42
CA LYS A 104 -8.29 7.55 2.37
C LYS A 104 -9.05 8.79 2.84
N TRP A 105 -8.92 9.85 2.07
CA TRP A 105 -9.51 11.14 2.40
C TRP A 105 -11.04 11.12 2.28
N ASN A 106 -11.68 11.89 3.14
CA ASN A 106 -13.11 12.16 3.07
C ASN A 106 -13.51 12.80 1.74
N ASN A 107 -14.63 12.40 1.17
CA ASN A 107 -15.16 12.99 -0.07
C ASN A 107 -15.97 14.28 0.20
N SER A 108 -16.52 14.42 1.38
CA SER A 108 -17.24 15.61 1.82
C SER A 108 -16.85 16.04 3.22
N ALA A 109 -17.25 17.25 3.65
CA ALA A 109 -16.99 17.75 5.00
C ALA A 109 -17.64 16.91 6.12
N ASN A 110 -18.66 16.11 5.79
CA ASN A 110 -19.37 15.27 6.74
C ASN A 110 -18.87 13.84 6.82
N ASP A 111 -17.97 13.44 5.89
CA ASP A 111 -17.40 12.10 5.87
C ASP A 111 -16.12 12.04 6.71
N HIS A 112 -15.86 10.87 7.29
CA HIS A 112 -14.60 10.58 7.96
C HIS A 112 -13.58 9.95 6.99
N PRO A 113 -12.28 10.19 7.18
CA PRO A 113 -11.24 9.42 6.50
C PRO A 113 -11.31 7.94 6.88
N GLU A 114 -10.91 7.08 5.97
CA GLU A 114 -10.81 5.65 6.23
C GLU A 114 -9.34 5.26 6.42
N ILE A 115 -9.03 4.66 7.56
CA ILE A 115 -7.69 4.12 7.83
C ILE A 115 -7.63 2.67 7.39
N ARG A 116 -6.56 2.36 6.65
CA ARG A 116 -6.25 1.02 6.18
C ARG A 116 -4.80 0.73 6.45
N PHE A 117 -4.47 -0.52 6.52
CA PHE A 117 -3.08 -0.95 6.51
C PHE A 117 -2.93 -2.21 5.66
N CYS A 118 -1.79 -2.32 5.00
CA CYS A 118 -1.36 -3.49 4.26
C CYS A 118 -0.16 -4.10 4.96
N VAL A 119 -0.09 -5.42 5.01
CA VAL A 119 1.05 -6.14 5.56
C VAL A 119 1.51 -7.21 4.60
N GLU A 120 2.81 -7.47 4.56
CA GLU A 120 3.37 -8.68 4.00
C GLU A 120 3.74 -9.60 5.16
N PRO A 121 2.93 -10.63 5.48
CA PRO A 121 3.24 -11.57 6.55
C PRO A 121 4.55 -12.30 6.28
N VAL A 122 5.33 -12.53 7.32
CA VAL A 122 6.66 -13.14 7.21
C VAL A 122 6.66 -14.59 7.71
N GLY A 123 5.84 -14.90 8.74
CA GLY A 123 5.76 -16.21 9.37
C GLY A 123 6.95 -16.55 10.28
N ASP A 124 6.80 -17.59 11.08
CA ASP A 124 7.76 -17.95 12.14
C ASP A 124 9.06 -18.60 11.63
N GLY A 125 9.13 -19.01 10.36
CA GLY A 125 10.20 -19.86 9.82
C GLY A 125 11.41 -19.15 9.23
N LEU A 126 11.43 -17.82 9.15
CA LEU A 126 12.45 -17.09 8.38
C LEU A 126 13.80 -16.92 9.05
N CYS A 127 13.90 -17.17 10.35
CA CYS A 127 15.16 -16.91 11.07
C CYS A 127 16.12 -18.08 11.10
N ALA A 128 15.67 -19.30 10.82
CA ALA A 128 16.53 -20.49 10.89
C ALA A 128 16.98 -21.00 9.52
N ASP A 129 16.07 -21.02 8.50
CA ASP A 129 16.30 -21.82 7.30
C ASP A 129 16.13 -21.07 5.96
N GLY A 130 15.83 -19.76 5.97
CA GLY A 130 15.69 -18.96 4.73
C GLY A 130 14.51 -19.35 3.84
N ILE A 131 13.49 -20.04 4.36
CA ILE A 131 12.40 -20.61 3.57
C ILE A 131 11.30 -19.58 3.34
N VAL A 132 11.12 -19.11 2.11
CA VAL A 132 10.07 -18.16 1.67
C VAL A 132 8.67 -18.80 1.69
N GLY A 133 8.54 -20.10 1.66
CA GLY A 133 7.27 -20.82 1.87
C GLY A 133 6.53 -20.38 3.15
N GLY A 134 7.25 -19.83 4.13
CA GLY A 134 6.70 -19.22 5.33
C GLY A 134 5.81 -18.00 5.06
N LYS A 135 6.16 -17.13 4.11
CA LYS A 135 5.37 -15.90 3.81
C LYS A 135 4.00 -16.20 3.23
N LEU A 136 3.93 -17.09 2.24
CA LEU A 136 2.67 -17.48 1.62
C LEU A 136 1.78 -18.20 2.62
N ARG A 137 2.37 -19.13 3.41
CA ARG A 137 1.69 -19.84 4.48
C ARG A 137 1.13 -18.90 5.57
N ALA A 138 1.88 -17.88 5.96
CA ALA A 138 1.45 -16.90 6.96
C ALA A 138 0.22 -16.12 6.48
N THR A 139 0.15 -15.80 5.18
CA THR A 139 -1.05 -15.23 4.55
C THR A 139 -2.23 -16.20 4.60
N ASP A 140 -2.03 -17.48 4.20
CA ASP A 140 -3.08 -18.51 4.30
C ASP A 140 -3.64 -18.60 5.73
N GLU A 141 -2.78 -18.63 6.74
CA GLU A 141 -3.19 -18.73 8.15
C GLU A 141 -4.04 -17.54 8.59
N ILE A 142 -3.68 -16.29 8.20
CA ILE A 142 -4.48 -15.09 8.46
C ILE A 142 -5.87 -15.24 7.83
N LEU A 143 -5.93 -15.59 6.56
CA LEU A 143 -7.18 -15.65 5.81
C LEU A 143 -8.12 -16.75 6.31
N VAL A 144 -7.58 -17.94 6.59
CA VAL A 144 -8.35 -19.04 7.18
C VAL A 144 -8.89 -18.68 8.57
N GLN A 145 -8.09 -17.96 9.37
CA GLN A 145 -8.55 -17.49 10.68
C GLN A 145 -9.68 -16.45 10.55
N LEU A 146 -9.57 -15.55 9.58
CA LEU A 146 -10.60 -14.54 9.30
C LEU A 146 -11.89 -15.16 8.81
N ALA A 147 -11.84 -16.09 7.86
CA ALA A 147 -13.02 -16.76 7.33
C ALA A 147 -13.83 -17.49 8.43
N LYS A 148 -13.16 -17.95 9.50
CA LYS A 148 -13.81 -18.56 10.67
C LYS A 148 -14.50 -17.57 11.61
N ARG A 149 -14.08 -16.30 11.61
CA ARG A 149 -14.49 -15.30 12.61
C ARG A 149 -15.26 -14.12 12.03
N VAL A 150 -15.05 -13.82 10.77
CA VAL A 150 -15.67 -12.69 10.05
C VAL A 150 -16.62 -13.26 8.99
N PRO A 151 -17.95 -13.27 9.24
CA PRO A 151 -18.92 -13.93 8.36
C PRO A 151 -18.97 -13.41 6.92
N SER A 152 -18.49 -12.18 6.70
CA SER A 152 -18.42 -11.58 5.35
C SER A 152 -17.18 -11.99 4.56
N THR A 153 -16.24 -12.73 5.18
CA THR A 153 -15.02 -13.20 4.50
C THR A 153 -15.33 -14.41 3.64
N ASP A 154 -15.08 -14.27 2.34
CA ASP A 154 -15.21 -15.33 1.35
C ASP A 154 -13.86 -15.53 0.67
N LEU A 155 -13.42 -16.78 0.57
CA LEU A 155 -12.10 -17.15 0.05
C LEU A 155 -12.17 -17.87 -1.29
N GLU A 156 -13.34 -17.92 -1.96
CA GLU A 156 -13.49 -18.61 -3.24
C GLU A 156 -12.50 -18.07 -4.28
N TRP A 157 -12.50 -16.77 -4.53
CA TRP A 157 -11.55 -16.15 -5.48
C TRP A 157 -10.11 -16.20 -4.98
N TYR A 158 -9.90 -16.14 -3.66
CA TYR A 158 -8.56 -16.32 -3.10
C TYR A 158 -7.96 -17.68 -3.50
N HIS A 159 -8.70 -18.77 -3.30
CA HIS A 159 -8.23 -20.09 -3.68
C HIS A 159 -8.01 -20.21 -5.19
N HIS A 160 -8.95 -19.69 -5.99
CA HIS A 160 -8.80 -19.68 -7.44
C HIS A 160 -7.50 -19.03 -7.91
N PHE A 161 -7.20 -17.79 -7.47
CA PHE A 161 -6.01 -17.08 -7.90
C PHE A 161 -4.72 -17.66 -7.32
N ARG A 162 -4.73 -18.06 -6.05
CA ARG A 162 -3.61 -18.77 -5.43
C ARG A 162 -3.19 -20.01 -6.23
N ASP A 163 -4.16 -20.82 -6.60
CA ASP A 163 -3.92 -22.07 -7.31
C ASP A 163 -3.56 -21.80 -8.79
N SER A 164 -4.21 -20.87 -9.45
CA SER A 164 -3.91 -20.48 -10.84
C SER A 164 -2.51 -19.91 -11.03
N PHE A 165 -1.98 -19.18 -10.02
CA PHE A 165 -0.60 -18.72 -10.03
C PHE A 165 0.40 -19.71 -9.45
N GLY A 166 -0.02 -20.94 -9.09
CA GLY A 166 0.84 -21.99 -8.52
C GLY A 166 1.37 -21.68 -7.12
N LEU A 167 0.77 -20.72 -6.39
CA LEU A 167 1.29 -20.25 -5.11
C LEU A 167 1.04 -21.23 -3.96
N GLY A 168 0.03 -22.09 -4.08
CA GLY A 168 -0.33 -23.09 -3.06
C GLY A 168 0.72 -24.19 -2.84
N HIS A 169 1.57 -24.42 -3.83
CA HIS A 169 2.63 -25.44 -3.82
C HIS A 169 4.03 -24.84 -3.98
N TRP A 170 4.16 -23.52 -3.84
CA TRP A 170 5.43 -22.88 -3.97
C TRP A 170 6.37 -23.34 -2.85
N THR A 171 7.47 -23.99 -3.25
CA THR A 171 8.59 -24.30 -2.38
C THR A 171 9.80 -23.55 -2.87
N ASP A 172 10.45 -22.82 -1.95
CA ASP A 172 11.70 -22.19 -2.29
C ASP A 172 12.75 -23.25 -2.56
N GLY A 173 13.38 -23.16 -3.70
CA GLY A 173 14.65 -23.84 -3.93
C GLY A 173 15.72 -23.28 -2.97
N PRO A 174 16.82 -24.01 -2.75
CA PRO A 174 17.91 -23.54 -1.93
C PRO A 174 18.34 -22.16 -2.41
N LEU A 175 18.54 -21.24 -1.46
CA LEU A 175 19.14 -19.95 -1.73
C LEU A 175 20.55 -20.23 -2.27
N HIS A 176 20.73 -20.22 -3.57
CA HIS A 176 22.06 -20.12 -4.12
C HIS A 176 22.60 -18.76 -3.75
N GLU A 177 23.51 -18.72 -2.77
CA GLU A 177 24.23 -17.53 -2.33
C GLU A 177 25.14 -16.98 -3.43
N ASP A 178 25.38 -17.79 -4.47
CA ASP A 178 26.18 -17.44 -5.64
C ASP A 178 25.28 -16.85 -6.70
N ALA A 179 25.50 -15.66 -6.95
CA ALA A 179 25.18 -14.83 -8.08
C ALA A 179 24.41 -13.58 -7.63
N GLY A 180 25.00 -12.47 -7.92
CA GLY A 180 24.34 -11.20 -8.08
C GLY A 180 23.25 -11.20 -9.16
N THR A 181 22.54 -12.30 -9.27
CA THR A 181 21.45 -12.52 -10.22
C THR A 181 20.13 -12.45 -9.48
N TRP A 182 19.58 -11.24 -9.43
CA TRP A 182 18.17 -10.95 -9.15
C TRP A 182 17.24 -11.54 -10.22
N GLN A 183 17.51 -12.77 -10.67
CA GLN A 183 16.91 -13.36 -11.86
C GLN A 183 15.50 -13.88 -11.63
N MET A 184 15.03 -13.92 -10.39
CA MET A 184 13.72 -14.50 -10.11
C MET A 184 12.94 -13.64 -9.11
N ARG A 185 11.86 -13.04 -9.59
CA ARG A 185 10.90 -12.36 -8.74
C ARG A 185 10.11 -13.42 -7.95
N ARG A 186 10.31 -13.43 -6.64
CA ARG A 186 9.59 -14.37 -5.76
C ARG A 186 8.12 -14.00 -5.65
N PRO A 187 7.24 -15.00 -5.60
CA PRO A 187 5.83 -14.75 -5.38
C PRO A 187 5.59 -14.15 -3.99
N ARG A 188 4.57 -13.31 -3.90
CA ARG A 188 4.17 -12.63 -2.66
C ARG A 188 2.67 -12.54 -2.58
N MET A 189 2.14 -12.57 -1.35
CA MET A 189 0.72 -12.40 -1.06
C MET A 189 0.52 -11.42 0.11
N PRO A 190 0.76 -10.11 -0.06
CA PRO A 190 0.39 -9.12 0.93
C PRO A 190 -1.12 -9.11 1.19
N VAL A 191 -1.50 -8.72 2.41
CA VAL A 191 -2.90 -8.63 2.84
C VAL A 191 -3.18 -7.23 3.36
N ALA A 192 -4.28 -6.61 2.90
CA ALA A 192 -4.73 -5.33 3.43
C ALA A 192 -6.05 -5.45 4.17
N PHE A 193 -6.21 -4.61 5.18
CA PHE A 193 -7.37 -4.54 6.04
C PHE A 193 -7.96 -3.15 6.03
N GLU A 194 -9.27 -3.08 5.85
CA GLU A 194 -10.07 -1.87 5.88
C GLU A 194 -11.15 -2.02 6.94
N PHE A 195 -11.15 -1.12 7.91
CA PHE A 195 -12.15 -1.10 8.96
C PHE A 195 -13.29 -0.17 8.55
N THR A 196 -14.44 -0.75 8.34
CA THR A 196 -15.67 -0.05 7.94
C THR A 196 -16.74 -0.19 9.03
N PRO A 197 -17.76 0.65 9.04
CA PRO A 197 -18.91 0.47 9.96
C PRO A 197 -19.63 -0.90 9.81
N LYS A 198 -19.40 -1.60 8.69
CA LYS A 198 -19.98 -2.93 8.40
C LYS A 198 -19.06 -4.09 8.78
N GLY A 199 -17.89 -3.81 9.32
CA GLY A 199 -16.87 -4.79 9.68
C GLY A 199 -15.57 -4.65 8.90
N ILE A 200 -14.75 -5.70 8.96
CA ILE A 200 -13.43 -5.73 8.33
C ILE A 200 -13.56 -6.23 6.89
N VAL A 201 -13.07 -5.46 5.94
CA VAL A 201 -12.88 -5.89 4.55
C VAL A 201 -11.40 -6.24 4.35
N THR A 202 -11.16 -7.47 3.91
CA THR A 202 -9.81 -7.99 3.66
C THR A 202 -9.55 -8.00 2.16
N LYS A 203 -8.33 -7.63 1.76
CA LYS A 203 -7.86 -7.66 0.37
C LYS A 203 -6.59 -8.48 0.31
N VAL A 204 -6.43 -9.26 -0.75
CA VAL A 204 -5.20 -10.00 -1.01
C VAL A 204 -4.61 -9.56 -2.33
N TYR A 205 -3.29 -9.44 -2.35
CA TYR A 205 -2.50 -9.10 -3.52
C TYR A 205 -1.68 -10.31 -3.94
N PHE A 206 -1.73 -10.66 -5.21
CA PHE A 206 -0.98 -11.76 -5.77
C PHE A 206 0.12 -11.19 -6.68
N THR A 207 1.36 -11.44 -6.31
CA THR A 207 2.51 -11.19 -7.17
C THR A 207 2.98 -12.55 -7.66
N PRO A 208 2.73 -12.92 -8.92
CA PRO A 208 3.17 -14.19 -9.46
C PRO A 208 4.70 -14.25 -9.51
N PRO A 209 5.29 -15.46 -9.51
CA PRO A 209 6.72 -15.62 -9.76
C PRO A 209 7.07 -15.11 -11.15
N ALA A 210 8.25 -14.55 -11.31
CA ALA A 210 8.74 -14.07 -12.59
C ALA A 210 10.25 -14.24 -12.69
N THR A 211 10.74 -14.45 -13.92
CA THR A 211 12.17 -14.39 -14.26
C THR A 211 12.40 -13.20 -15.21
N LEU A 212 13.66 -12.88 -15.48
CA LEU A 212 13.98 -11.82 -16.47
C LEU A 212 13.44 -12.14 -17.86
N ASP A 213 13.41 -13.44 -18.22
CA ASP A 213 12.98 -13.93 -19.52
C ASP A 213 11.47 -14.23 -19.57
N ASP A 214 10.79 -14.33 -18.40
CA ASP A 214 9.38 -14.67 -18.27
C ASP A 214 8.71 -13.73 -17.27
N MET A 215 8.58 -12.47 -17.66
CA MET A 215 7.86 -11.45 -16.88
C MET A 215 6.35 -11.60 -17.06
N PRO A 216 5.56 -11.33 -16.02
CA PRO A 216 4.11 -11.39 -16.12
C PRO A 216 3.59 -10.56 -17.29
N SER A 217 2.68 -11.14 -18.07
CA SER A 217 2.01 -10.45 -19.17
C SER A 217 0.53 -10.19 -18.85
N PHE A 218 -0.05 -9.22 -19.52
CA PHE A 218 -1.51 -8.98 -19.38
C PHE A 218 -2.33 -10.20 -19.82
N ASN A 219 -1.87 -10.96 -20.82
CA ASN A 219 -2.56 -12.19 -21.23
C ASN A 219 -2.56 -13.23 -20.12
N MET A 220 -1.44 -13.43 -19.42
CA MET A 220 -1.40 -14.33 -18.25
C MET A 220 -2.44 -13.94 -17.18
N PHE A 221 -2.57 -12.65 -16.87
CA PHE A 221 -3.60 -12.19 -15.92
C PHE A 221 -5.01 -12.36 -16.49
N ALA A 222 -5.24 -12.06 -17.77
CA ALA A 222 -6.54 -12.25 -18.41
C ALA A 222 -6.97 -13.72 -18.42
N ASP A 223 -6.04 -14.65 -18.65
CA ASP A 223 -6.31 -16.09 -18.69
C ASP A 223 -6.80 -16.63 -17.33
N VAL A 224 -6.29 -16.08 -16.22
CA VAL A 224 -6.76 -16.48 -14.87
C VAL A 224 -8.02 -15.74 -14.41
N VAL A 225 -8.31 -14.58 -15.00
CA VAL A 225 -9.52 -13.78 -14.68
C VAL A 225 -10.74 -14.26 -15.46
N ARG A 226 -10.61 -14.58 -16.76
CA ARG A 226 -11.73 -14.97 -17.63
C ARG A 226 -12.61 -16.09 -17.08
N PRO A 227 -12.06 -17.18 -16.49
CA PRO A 227 -12.87 -18.29 -16.01
C PRO A 227 -13.87 -17.94 -14.90
N ILE A 228 -13.63 -16.84 -14.17
CA ILE A 228 -14.46 -16.42 -13.03
C ILE A 228 -15.37 -15.23 -13.33
N CYS A 229 -15.33 -14.69 -14.55
CA CYS A 229 -16.17 -13.55 -14.97
C CYS A 229 -17.57 -13.95 -15.47
N ASP A 230 -18.04 -15.15 -15.20
CA ASP A 230 -19.36 -15.70 -15.52
C ASP A 230 -19.79 -15.50 -16.99
N LYS A 231 -19.52 -14.84 -17.83
CA LYS A 231 -19.91 -14.49 -19.21
C LYS A 231 -19.78 -13.00 -19.50
N ASP A 232 -19.53 -12.15 -18.50
CA ASP A 232 -19.35 -10.71 -18.72
C ASP A 232 -17.88 -10.35 -18.52
N THR A 233 -17.13 -10.42 -19.62
CA THR A 233 -15.72 -10.04 -19.67
C THR A 233 -15.52 -8.63 -20.25
N THR A 234 -16.60 -7.84 -20.44
CA THR A 234 -16.55 -6.60 -21.19
C THR A 234 -15.50 -5.62 -20.64
N ALA A 235 -15.50 -5.35 -19.33
CA ALA A 235 -14.52 -4.44 -18.75
C ALA A 235 -13.07 -4.97 -18.86
N LEU A 236 -12.86 -6.29 -18.81
CA LEU A 236 -11.56 -6.92 -19.04
C LEU A 236 -11.14 -6.74 -20.51
N ASP A 237 -12.04 -7.02 -21.44
CA ASP A 237 -11.75 -6.96 -22.89
C ASP A 237 -11.44 -5.52 -23.33
N GLU A 238 -12.19 -4.53 -22.85
CA GLU A 238 -11.91 -3.11 -23.07
C GLU A 238 -10.55 -2.69 -22.51
N SER A 239 -10.21 -3.20 -21.32
CA SER A 239 -8.90 -2.97 -20.72
C SER A 239 -7.79 -3.58 -21.58
N MET A 240 -7.94 -4.85 -21.99
CA MET A 240 -6.96 -5.57 -22.81
C MET A 240 -6.79 -4.92 -24.18
N GLU A 241 -7.87 -4.42 -24.79
CA GLU A 241 -7.78 -3.70 -26.06
C GLU A 241 -6.98 -2.40 -25.91
N TYR A 242 -7.25 -1.60 -24.88
CA TYR A 242 -6.48 -0.40 -24.58
C TYR A 242 -5.00 -0.72 -24.34
N LEU A 243 -4.71 -1.69 -23.48
CA LEU A 243 -3.35 -2.08 -23.10
C LEU A 243 -2.52 -2.63 -24.29
N SER A 244 -3.17 -3.19 -25.29
CA SER A 244 -2.49 -3.76 -26.46
C SER A 244 -2.38 -2.82 -27.67
N ARG A 245 -3.32 -1.88 -27.84
CA ARG A 245 -3.44 -1.08 -29.08
C ARG A 245 -3.16 0.40 -28.89
N ASP A 246 -3.41 0.95 -27.68
CA ASP A 246 -3.15 2.36 -27.45
C ASP A 246 -1.64 2.61 -27.25
N PRO A 247 -1.06 3.68 -27.82
CA PRO A 247 0.37 3.97 -27.69
C PRO A 247 0.84 4.15 -26.23
N VAL A 248 0.02 4.74 -25.36
CA VAL A 248 0.31 4.88 -23.93
C VAL A 248 0.02 3.55 -23.22
N GLY A 249 -1.13 2.93 -23.50
CA GLY A 249 -1.53 1.64 -22.95
C GLY A 249 -0.46 0.56 -23.14
N ALA A 250 0.13 0.47 -24.32
CA ALA A 250 1.16 -0.49 -24.66
C ALA A 250 2.49 -0.32 -23.87
N THR A 251 2.70 0.82 -23.21
CA THR A 251 3.86 1.04 -22.32
C THR A 251 3.69 0.45 -20.93
N LEU A 252 2.46 0.15 -20.52
CA LEU A 252 2.16 -0.41 -19.21
C LEU A 252 2.70 -1.84 -19.09
N ARG A 253 3.16 -2.18 -17.89
CA ARG A 253 3.63 -3.52 -17.54
C ARG A 253 2.86 -4.00 -16.32
N PRO A 254 2.24 -5.19 -16.38
CA PRO A 254 1.47 -5.73 -15.27
C PRO A 254 2.40 -6.15 -14.13
N ASP A 255 1.91 -5.97 -12.92
CA ASP A 255 2.69 -6.22 -11.71
C ASP A 255 1.98 -7.13 -10.71
N VAL A 256 0.76 -6.78 -10.31
CA VAL A 256 0.02 -7.40 -9.22
C VAL A 256 -1.45 -7.54 -9.62
N LEU A 257 -2.08 -8.64 -9.17
CA LEU A 257 -3.52 -8.78 -9.15
C LEU A 257 -3.99 -8.72 -7.69
N ALA A 258 -5.07 -7.99 -7.41
CA ALA A 258 -5.66 -7.98 -6.08
C ALA A 258 -7.18 -8.21 -6.14
N ILE A 259 -7.70 -8.80 -5.05
CA ILE A 259 -9.13 -9.04 -4.87
C ILE A 259 -9.59 -8.55 -3.50
N ASP A 260 -10.88 -8.31 -3.36
CA ASP A 260 -11.53 -8.18 -2.07
C ASP A 260 -12.02 -9.58 -1.64
N CYS A 261 -11.63 -10.06 -0.44
CA CYS A 261 -12.03 -11.39 0.08
C CYS A 261 -13.46 -11.37 0.63
N ILE A 262 -14.41 -11.14 -0.26
CA ILE A 262 -15.86 -11.14 -0.02
C ILE A 262 -16.53 -11.94 -1.14
N SER A 263 -17.85 -12.17 -1.02
CA SER A 263 -18.61 -12.90 -2.05
C SER A 263 -18.22 -12.47 -3.47
N PRO A 264 -17.98 -13.43 -4.40
CA PRO A 264 -17.62 -13.18 -5.79
C PRO A 264 -18.52 -12.15 -6.50
N LEU A 265 -19.83 -12.17 -6.21
CA LEU A 265 -20.81 -11.24 -6.78
C LEU A 265 -20.58 -9.77 -6.38
N LYS A 266 -19.79 -9.52 -5.35
CA LYS A 266 -19.48 -8.18 -4.81
C LYS A 266 -18.00 -7.86 -4.83
N SER A 267 -17.17 -8.85 -5.01
CA SER A 267 -15.72 -8.70 -5.07
C SER A 267 -15.30 -7.98 -6.35
N ARG A 268 -14.12 -7.43 -6.32
CA ARG A 268 -13.53 -6.69 -7.45
C ARG A 268 -12.15 -7.23 -7.71
N ILE A 269 -11.80 -7.33 -8.97
CA ILE A 269 -10.45 -7.68 -9.41
C ILE A 269 -9.72 -6.39 -9.77
N LYS A 270 -8.55 -6.17 -9.21
CA LYS A 270 -7.72 -5.01 -9.49
C LYS A 270 -6.42 -5.47 -10.14
N LEU A 271 -6.24 -5.06 -11.37
CA LEU A 271 -5.06 -5.37 -12.16
C LEU A 271 -4.10 -4.18 -12.10
N TYR A 272 -2.97 -4.34 -11.40
CA TYR A 272 -1.98 -3.29 -11.25
C TYR A 272 -0.98 -3.32 -12.39
N ALA A 273 -0.65 -2.14 -12.90
CA ALA A 273 0.34 -1.98 -13.96
C ALA A 273 1.06 -0.64 -13.86
N GLY A 274 2.35 -0.64 -14.09
CA GLY A 274 3.22 0.53 -14.08
C GLY A 274 3.71 0.93 -15.47
N THR A 275 4.08 2.20 -15.64
CA THR A 275 4.76 2.72 -16.83
C THR A 275 5.81 3.74 -16.43
N ALA A 276 6.90 3.84 -17.21
CA ALA A 276 7.91 4.86 -17.01
C ALA A 276 7.46 6.27 -17.45
N MET A 277 6.36 6.37 -18.22
CA MET A 277 5.81 7.66 -18.64
C MET A 277 5.20 8.40 -17.44
N THR A 278 5.57 9.66 -17.24
CA THR A 278 5.12 10.47 -16.10
C THR A 278 4.41 11.76 -16.49
N THR A 279 4.18 12.00 -17.79
CA THR A 279 3.47 13.19 -18.24
C THR A 279 2.02 13.18 -17.74
N PHE A 280 1.46 14.35 -17.43
CA PHE A 280 0.05 14.43 -17.07
C PHE A 280 -0.88 13.97 -18.21
N THR A 281 -0.51 14.28 -19.45
CA THR A 281 -1.26 13.85 -20.64
C THR A 281 -1.33 12.32 -20.73
N SER A 282 -0.22 11.60 -20.48
CA SER A 282 -0.23 10.13 -20.45
C SER A 282 -1.06 9.59 -19.28
N ALA A 283 -1.01 10.26 -18.11
CA ALA A 283 -1.82 9.87 -16.97
C ALA A 283 -3.33 9.97 -17.27
N ILE A 284 -3.77 11.01 -17.93
CA ILE A 284 -5.18 11.17 -18.35
C ILE A 284 -5.56 10.12 -19.40
N SER A 285 -4.68 9.79 -20.36
CA SER A 285 -4.94 8.69 -21.30
C SER A 285 -5.24 7.39 -20.58
N VAL A 286 -4.42 6.99 -19.59
CA VAL A 286 -4.65 5.76 -18.82
C VAL A 286 -5.93 5.85 -17.97
N LEU A 287 -6.13 6.94 -17.25
CA LEU A 287 -7.32 7.13 -16.39
C LEU A 287 -8.64 7.14 -17.16
N THR A 288 -8.61 7.55 -18.42
CA THR A 288 -9.78 7.58 -19.29
C THR A 288 -9.85 6.41 -20.27
N LEU A 289 -8.94 5.45 -20.16
CA LEU A 289 -8.84 4.31 -21.10
C LEU A 289 -8.79 4.77 -22.56
N GLY A 290 -7.93 5.79 -22.86
CA GLY A 290 -7.83 6.41 -24.16
C GLY A 290 -9.06 7.19 -24.59
N GLY A 291 -9.83 7.72 -23.61
CA GLY A 291 -11.06 8.47 -23.83
C GLY A 291 -12.36 7.63 -23.84
N ARG A 292 -12.28 6.31 -23.61
CA ARG A 292 -13.46 5.44 -23.49
C ARG A 292 -14.26 5.70 -22.21
N ILE A 293 -13.58 6.03 -21.10
CA ILE A 293 -14.22 6.43 -19.85
C ILE A 293 -14.51 7.92 -19.91
N PRO A 294 -15.79 8.33 -19.92
CA PRO A 294 -16.15 9.74 -20.00
C PRO A 294 -15.80 10.49 -18.72
N VAL A 295 -15.01 11.55 -18.83
CA VAL A 295 -14.67 12.47 -17.74
C VAL A 295 -14.90 13.91 -18.18
N THR A 296 -15.30 14.78 -17.26
CA THR A 296 -15.52 16.19 -17.57
C THR A 296 -14.18 16.94 -17.63
N ARG A 297 -14.16 18.05 -18.37
CA ARG A 297 -13.01 18.95 -18.38
C ARG A 297 -12.68 19.44 -16.98
N HIS A 298 -13.71 19.74 -16.18
CA HIS A 298 -13.54 20.15 -14.78
C HIS A 298 -12.78 19.09 -13.97
N SER A 299 -13.13 17.80 -14.08
CA SER A 299 -12.45 16.72 -13.36
C SER A 299 -10.97 16.62 -13.75
N ILE A 300 -10.65 16.82 -15.05
CA ILE A 300 -9.27 16.84 -15.54
C ILE A 300 -8.50 18.03 -14.95
N ASP A 301 -9.12 19.21 -14.92
CA ASP A 301 -8.50 20.42 -14.35
C ASP A 301 -8.27 20.27 -12.83
N GLU A 302 -9.18 19.59 -12.12
CA GLU A 302 -9.04 19.22 -10.71
C GLU A 302 -7.84 18.28 -10.49
N MET A 303 -7.70 17.26 -11.32
CA MET A 303 -6.56 16.34 -11.27
C MET A 303 -5.24 17.08 -11.53
N TRP A 304 -5.22 17.98 -12.50
CA TRP A 304 -4.06 18.83 -12.79
C TRP A 304 -3.70 19.75 -11.62
N ALA A 305 -4.72 20.34 -10.97
CA ALA A 305 -4.50 21.15 -9.77
C ALA A 305 -3.89 20.33 -8.62
N LEU A 306 -4.33 19.08 -8.44
CA LEU A 306 -3.74 18.16 -7.47
C LEU A 306 -2.26 17.92 -7.76
N PHE A 307 -1.89 17.56 -9.00
CA PHE A 307 -0.50 17.33 -9.40
C PHE A 307 0.37 18.56 -9.09
N ARG A 308 -0.07 19.73 -9.53
CA ARG A 308 0.69 20.99 -9.31
C ARG A 308 0.89 21.30 -7.84
N MET A 309 -0.15 21.20 -7.04
CA MET A 309 -0.09 21.55 -5.62
C MET A 309 0.76 20.57 -4.82
N VAL A 310 0.58 19.27 -5.06
CA VAL A 310 1.25 18.22 -4.27
C VAL A 310 2.72 18.08 -4.65
N LEU A 311 3.05 18.21 -5.94
CA LEU A 311 4.43 18.10 -6.42
C LEU A 311 5.17 19.45 -6.41
N GLY A 312 4.47 20.55 -6.12
CA GLY A 312 5.06 21.89 -6.14
C GLY A 312 5.56 22.30 -7.53
N LEU A 313 4.83 21.92 -8.59
CA LEU A 313 5.20 22.27 -9.96
C LEU A 313 5.02 23.77 -10.21
N HIS A 314 5.93 24.37 -10.98
CA HIS A 314 5.84 25.78 -11.31
C HIS A 314 4.70 26.07 -12.30
N ASP A 315 4.26 27.34 -12.37
CA ASP A 315 3.08 27.73 -13.17
C ASP A 315 3.22 27.51 -14.68
N LYS A 316 4.45 27.46 -15.19
CA LYS A 316 4.76 27.25 -16.61
C LYS A 316 5.01 25.78 -16.95
N PHE A 317 4.90 24.87 -15.97
CA PHE A 317 5.07 23.44 -16.22
C PHE A 317 3.96 22.93 -17.13
N LEU A 318 4.31 22.25 -18.21
CA LEU A 318 3.36 21.80 -19.22
C LEU A 318 2.85 20.37 -18.90
N GLN A 319 1.66 20.04 -19.40
CA GLN A 319 1.02 18.75 -19.14
C GLN A 319 1.68 17.59 -19.90
N ASP A 320 2.47 17.87 -20.92
CA ASP A 320 3.25 16.93 -21.73
C ASP A 320 4.73 16.84 -21.33
N GLU A 321 5.14 17.59 -20.30
CA GLU A 321 6.46 17.43 -19.71
C GLU A 321 6.50 16.26 -18.72
N GLU A 322 7.62 15.53 -18.70
CA GLU A 322 7.86 14.49 -17.69
C GLU A 322 8.08 15.11 -16.31
N LEU A 323 7.54 14.46 -15.27
CA LEU A 323 7.65 14.95 -13.90
C LEU A 323 9.11 15.05 -13.45
N PRO A 324 9.53 16.18 -12.86
CA PRO A 324 10.89 16.35 -12.38
C PRO A 324 11.15 15.44 -11.17
N VAL A 325 12.23 14.67 -11.21
CA VAL A 325 12.69 13.88 -10.07
C VAL A 325 13.24 14.83 -9.00
N GLN A 326 12.52 14.92 -7.88
CA GLN A 326 12.89 15.78 -6.75
C GLN A 326 13.72 15.03 -5.70
N ASN A 327 13.55 13.72 -5.63
CA ASN A 327 14.25 12.86 -4.70
C ASN A 327 14.82 11.64 -5.45
N PRO A 328 16.09 11.69 -5.87
CA PRO A 328 16.73 10.54 -6.49
C PRO A 328 16.96 9.47 -5.42
N PHE A 329 16.28 8.32 -5.56
CA PHE A 329 16.57 7.17 -4.74
C PHE A 329 17.92 6.57 -5.12
N GLN A 330 18.69 6.18 -4.11
CA GLN A 330 19.66 5.13 -4.30
C GLN A 330 18.90 3.79 -4.35
N PRO A 331 19.07 2.99 -5.39
CA PRO A 331 18.44 1.68 -5.46
C PRO A 331 18.92 0.88 -4.24
N SER A 332 17.99 0.48 -3.38
CA SER A 332 18.34 -0.48 -2.34
C SER A 332 18.35 -1.89 -2.96
N ARG A 333 19.15 -2.81 -2.37
CA ARG A 333 19.13 -4.22 -2.77
C ARG A 333 17.73 -4.87 -2.66
N ALA A 334 16.79 -4.23 -1.95
CA ALA A 334 15.42 -4.70 -1.77
C ALA A 334 14.48 -4.26 -2.90
N HIS A 335 14.80 -3.19 -3.60
CA HIS A 335 13.97 -2.64 -4.67
C HIS A 335 14.83 -2.37 -5.90
N PRO A 336 14.57 -3.06 -7.02
CA PRO A 336 15.12 -2.67 -8.30
C PRO A 336 14.77 -1.21 -8.58
N GLU A 337 15.64 -0.49 -9.29
CA GLU A 337 15.59 0.95 -9.55
C GLU A 337 14.23 1.50 -9.98
N ASP A 338 13.35 0.66 -10.49
CA ASP A 338 12.17 1.08 -11.25
C ASP A 338 10.85 1.05 -10.48
N TYR A 339 10.80 0.54 -9.24
CA TYR A 339 9.52 0.33 -8.55
C TYR A 339 8.74 1.62 -8.25
N TYR A 340 9.45 2.73 -8.00
CA TYR A 340 8.88 4.06 -7.80
C TYR A 340 9.17 5.02 -8.96
N SER A 341 9.83 4.56 -10.02
CA SER A 341 10.03 5.33 -11.23
C SER A 341 8.83 5.16 -12.16
N GLY A 342 8.24 6.26 -12.56
CA GLY A 342 7.05 6.21 -13.39
C GLY A 342 5.74 6.31 -12.58
N LEU A 343 4.64 5.99 -13.22
CA LEU A 343 3.32 6.02 -12.63
C LEU A 343 2.76 4.60 -12.53
N LEU A 344 2.07 4.30 -11.41
CA LEU A 344 1.41 3.03 -11.18
C LEU A 344 -0.11 3.22 -11.27
N TYR A 345 -0.80 2.25 -11.83
CA TYR A 345 -2.26 2.25 -11.97
C TYR A 345 -2.85 0.93 -11.51
N TYR A 346 -4.14 0.93 -11.20
CA TYR A 346 -4.91 -0.29 -11.27
C TYR A 346 -6.16 -0.10 -12.12
N PHE A 347 -6.55 -1.17 -12.78
CA PHE A 347 -7.81 -1.33 -13.49
C PHE A 347 -8.73 -2.17 -12.61
N ASN A 348 -9.85 -1.59 -12.16
CA ASN A 348 -10.81 -2.23 -11.28
C ASN A 348 -11.92 -2.87 -12.12
N LEU A 349 -11.91 -4.19 -12.19
CA LEU A 349 -12.88 -4.99 -12.91
C LEU A 349 -13.97 -5.44 -11.93
N ALA A 350 -15.08 -4.73 -11.89
CA ALA A 350 -16.24 -5.10 -11.07
C ALA A 350 -17.18 -6.01 -11.87
N PRO A 351 -17.88 -6.97 -11.23
CA PRO A 351 -18.87 -7.80 -11.89
C PRO A 351 -19.94 -6.96 -12.61
N GLY A 352 -20.21 -7.27 -13.88
CA GLY A 352 -21.21 -6.56 -14.70
C GLY A 352 -20.81 -5.16 -15.17
N ALA A 353 -19.58 -4.71 -14.90
CA ALA A 353 -19.10 -3.43 -15.38
C ALA A 353 -18.76 -3.48 -16.88
N GLN A 354 -19.17 -2.44 -17.62
CA GLN A 354 -18.84 -2.33 -19.05
C GLN A 354 -17.43 -1.75 -19.27
N LEU A 355 -16.95 -0.92 -18.36
CA LEU A 355 -15.64 -0.31 -18.36
C LEU A 355 -15.00 -0.48 -16.98
N PRO A 356 -13.66 -0.57 -16.88
CA PRO A 356 -12.99 -0.54 -15.58
C PRO A 356 -13.06 0.84 -14.94
N ASP A 357 -13.03 0.90 -13.60
CA ASP A 357 -12.63 2.13 -12.92
C ASP A 357 -11.09 2.13 -12.85
N VAL A 358 -10.46 3.23 -13.23
CA VAL A 358 -9.00 3.32 -13.21
C VAL A 358 -8.55 4.25 -12.10
N LYS A 359 -7.52 3.84 -11.35
CA LYS A 359 -6.90 4.64 -10.30
C LYS A 359 -5.42 4.80 -10.56
N LEU A 360 -4.93 6.02 -10.43
CA LEU A 360 -3.53 6.37 -10.49
C LEU A 360 -2.91 6.35 -9.09
N TYR A 361 -1.67 5.89 -8.98
CA TYR A 361 -0.77 6.04 -7.85
C TYR A 361 0.39 6.95 -8.26
N LEU A 362 0.40 8.15 -7.74
CA LEU A 362 1.44 9.16 -7.98
C LEU A 362 2.55 8.99 -6.93
N PRO A 363 3.78 8.61 -7.31
CA PRO A 363 4.87 8.38 -6.35
C PRO A 363 5.42 9.71 -5.83
N VAL A 364 4.74 10.28 -4.83
CA VAL A 364 5.14 11.56 -4.23
C VAL A 364 6.48 11.48 -3.51
N ILE A 365 6.89 10.28 -3.10
CA ILE A 365 8.21 10.00 -2.56
C ILE A 365 9.33 10.40 -3.54
N ARG A 366 9.13 10.22 -4.85
CA ARG A 366 10.12 10.51 -5.91
C ARG A 366 9.96 11.88 -6.52
N TYR A 367 8.71 12.29 -6.77
CA TYR A 367 8.40 13.51 -7.52
C TYR A 367 7.99 14.68 -6.65
N GLY A 368 7.71 14.50 -5.36
CA GLY A 368 7.49 15.56 -4.38
C GLY A 368 8.78 16.08 -3.76
N ARG A 369 8.80 17.34 -3.31
CA ARG A 369 9.98 17.99 -2.75
C ARG A 369 10.35 17.46 -1.36
N SER A 370 9.39 17.50 -0.44
CA SER A 370 9.53 16.99 0.92
C SER A 370 8.17 16.53 1.45
N ASP A 371 8.15 15.74 2.54
CA ASP A 371 6.89 15.36 3.18
C ASP A 371 6.08 16.59 3.63
N ALA A 372 6.76 17.64 4.08
CA ALA A 372 6.13 18.89 4.48
C ALA A 372 5.51 19.63 3.28
N ASP A 373 6.22 19.71 2.14
CA ASP A 373 5.70 20.35 0.92
C ASP A 373 4.51 19.58 0.34
N ILE A 374 4.58 18.24 0.33
CA ILE A 374 3.49 17.37 -0.11
C ILE A 374 2.26 17.58 0.78
N ALA A 375 2.44 17.55 2.11
CA ALA A 375 1.36 17.78 3.07
C ALA A 375 0.74 19.17 2.91
N LEU A 376 1.55 20.21 2.72
CA LEU A 376 1.06 21.58 2.49
C LEU A 376 0.30 21.69 1.16
N GLY A 377 0.79 21.05 0.09
CA GLY A 377 0.11 21.00 -1.20
C GLY A 377 -1.25 20.33 -1.11
N LEU A 378 -1.30 19.20 -0.42
CA LEU A 378 -2.52 18.44 -0.17
C LEU A 378 -3.51 19.24 0.73
N GLN A 379 -3.01 19.92 1.77
CA GLN A 379 -3.81 20.82 2.60
C GLN A 379 -4.50 21.90 1.79
N ARG A 380 -3.74 22.60 0.93
CA ARG A 380 -4.26 23.65 0.06
C ARG A 380 -5.31 23.11 -0.91
N PHE A 381 -5.04 21.92 -1.48
CA PHE A 381 -5.97 21.25 -2.36
C PHE A 381 -7.27 20.89 -1.64
N MET A 382 -7.22 20.26 -0.47
CA MET A 382 -8.38 19.85 0.31
C MET A 382 -9.19 21.04 0.83
N ALA A 383 -8.50 22.08 1.34
CA ALA A 383 -9.17 23.29 1.87
C ALA A 383 -9.96 24.03 0.79
N SER A 384 -9.42 24.16 -0.42
CA SER A 384 -10.10 24.82 -1.53
C SER A 384 -11.34 24.07 -2.07
N ARG A 385 -11.56 22.83 -1.60
CA ARG A 385 -12.72 21.98 -1.93
C ARG A 385 -13.62 21.69 -0.72
N HIS A 386 -13.44 22.46 0.37
CA HIS A 386 -14.18 22.27 1.62
C HIS A 386 -14.04 20.86 2.24
N ARG A 387 -12.90 20.20 2.01
CA ARG A 387 -12.54 18.84 2.51
C ARG A 387 -11.39 18.89 3.51
N GLY A 388 -11.01 20.06 4.00
CA GLY A 388 -9.83 20.27 4.86
C GLY A 388 -9.99 19.88 6.33
N GLN A 389 -11.14 19.40 6.77
CA GLN A 389 -11.48 19.12 8.17
C GLN A 389 -10.46 18.22 8.88
N TYR A 390 -9.87 17.25 8.18
CA TYR A 390 -8.96 16.25 8.75
C TYR A 390 -7.47 16.48 8.41
N VAL A 391 -7.14 17.63 7.81
CA VAL A 391 -5.77 17.91 7.39
C VAL A 391 -4.84 18.04 8.59
N ASP A 392 -5.25 18.76 9.63
CA ASP A 392 -4.44 18.94 10.84
C ASP A 392 -4.25 17.60 11.58
N GLY A 393 -5.28 16.73 11.58
CA GLY A 393 -5.18 15.38 12.12
C GLY A 393 -4.18 14.53 11.34
N PHE A 394 -4.23 14.58 10.03
CA PHE A 394 -3.25 13.89 9.17
C PHE A 394 -1.81 14.36 9.43
N GLN A 395 -1.60 15.67 9.59
CA GLN A 395 -0.27 16.23 9.89
C GLN A 395 0.25 15.74 11.25
N ARG A 396 -0.60 15.73 12.31
CA ARG A 396 -0.21 15.17 13.61
C ARG A 396 0.13 13.69 13.55
N ALA A 397 -0.63 12.90 12.77
CA ALA A 397 -0.31 11.50 12.56
C ALA A 397 1.04 11.32 11.85
N MET A 398 1.33 12.14 10.85
CA MET A 398 2.63 12.18 10.16
C MET A 398 3.78 12.51 11.12
N GLU A 399 3.60 13.49 12.03
CA GLU A 399 4.60 13.84 13.04
C GLU A 399 4.93 12.67 13.96
N ILE A 400 3.92 11.93 14.42
CA ILE A 400 4.12 10.74 15.29
C ILE A 400 4.86 9.63 14.55
N ILE A 401 4.53 9.40 13.29
CA ILE A 401 5.25 8.42 12.46
C ILE A 401 6.70 8.89 12.29
N SER A 402 6.94 10.18 12.01
CA SER A 402 8.27 10.74 11.78
C SER A 402 9.18 10.73 13.00
N GLN A 403 8.63 10.91 14.21
CA GLN A 403 9.42 10.91 15.47
C GLN A 403 10.17 9.60 15.72
N ARG A 404 9.71 8.51 15.13
CA ARG A 404 10.39 7.20 15.22
C ARG A 404 11.48 7.02 14.16
N HIS A 405 11.55 7.90 13.19
CA HIS A 405 12.59 7.96 12.19
C HIS A 405 13.79 8.73 12.77
N LYS A 406 14.59 8.07 13.62
CA LYS A 406 15.80 8.66 14.20
C LYS A 406 16.83 8.84 13.11
N SER A 407 16.83 9.93 12.41
CA SER A 407 18.00 10.66 11.88
C SER A 407 17.68 11.45 10.63
N GLY A 408 18.24 12.63 10.52
CA GLY A 408 18.02 13.68 9.55
C GLY A 408 18.45 13.41 8.10
N ASN A 409 18.48 12.21 7.62
CA ASN A 409 18.96 11.86 6.29
C ASN A 409 17.79 11.50 5.32
N GLY A 410 16.89 12.47 5.06
CA GLY A 410 16.07 12.40 3.85
C GLY A 410 15.03 11.28 3.76
N HIS A 411 14.77 10.56 4.85
CA HIS A 411 13.77 9.51 4.87
C HIS A 411 12.36 10.08 4.70
N ARG A 412 11.60 9.48 3.77
CA ARG A 412 10.26 9.91 3.40
C ARG A 412 9.20 8.99 3.99
N ILE A 413 8.15 9.61 4.51
CA ILE A 413 6.97 8.89 5.05
C ILE A 413 5.92 8.70 3.97
N GLN A 414 5.60 9.76 3.22
CA GLN A 414 4.61 9.70 2.16
C GLN A 414 5.19 9.02 0.92
N THR A 415 4.62 7.86 0.54
CA THR A 415 5.06 7.08 -0.62
C THR A 415 4.27 7.44 -1.86
N TYR A 416 2.96 7.32 -1.80
CA TYR A 416 2.05 7.60 -2.90
C TYR A 416 0.90 8.51 -2.47
N ILE A 417 0.38 9.28 -3.42
CA ILE A 417 -0.98 9.78 -3.41
C ILE A 417 -1.72 9.07 -4.54
N ALA A 418 -2.68 8.21 -4.19
CA ALA A 418 -3.52 7.59 -5.19
C ALA A 418 -4.77 8.43 -5.42
N CYS A 419 -5.18 8.55 -6.68
CA CYS A 419 -6.34 9.33 -7.09
C CYS A 419 -7.11 8.70 -8.24
N SER A 420 -8.42 8.89 -8.24
CA SER A 420 -9.34 8.47 -9.31
C SER A 420 -10.48 9.45 -9.42
N PHE A 421 -11.15 9.47 -10.57
CA PHE A 421 -12.38 10.22 -10.74
C PHE A 421 -13.54 9.48 -10.07
N ASP A 422 -14.32 10.19 -9.26
CA ASP A 422 -15.60 9.70 -8.77
C ASP A 422 -16.71 10.02 -9.77
N LYS A 423 -17.87 9.36 -9.62
CA LYS A 423 -19.01 9.49 -10.55
C LYS A 423 -19.59 10.91 -10.61
N ASP A 424 -19.43 11.69 -9.55
CA ASP A 424 -19.84 13.09 -9.47
C ASP A 424 -18.81 14.06 -10.05
N GLY A 425 -17.67 13.53 -10.55
CA GLY A 425 -16.56 14.30 -11.11
C GLY A 425 -15.56 14.81 -10.09
N SER A 426 -15.78 14.55 -8.81
CA SER A 426 -14.78 14.83 -7.75
C SER A 426 -13.62 13.81 -7.78
N LEU A 427 -12.58 14.08 -6.98
CA LEU A 427 -11.45 13.16 -6.85
C LEU A 427 -11.52 12.37 -5.55
N SER A 428 -11.48 11.05 -5.67
CA SER A 428 -11.17 10.15 -4.56
C SER A 428 -9.66 10.13 -4.33
N LEU A 429 -9.22 10.40 -3.10
CA LEU A 429 -7.80 10.51 -2.75
C LEU A 429 -7.43 9.55 -1.63
N THR A 430 -6.22 9.00 -1.71
CA THR A 430 -5.64 8.16 -0.66
C THR A 430 -4.14 8.46 -0.54
N SER A 431 -3.68 8.84 0.65
CA SER A 431 -2.26 8.97 0.97
C SER A 431 -1.74 7.66 1.54
N TYR A 432 -0.56 7.22 1.08
CA TYR A 432 0.12 6.01 1.55
C TYR A 432 1.35 6.40 2.36
N LEU A 433 1.55 5.70 3.48
CA LEU A 433 2.53 6.07 4.49
C LEU A 433 3.41 4.88 4.86
N ASN A 434 4.72 5.11 4.81
CA ASN A 434 5.73 4.17 5.25
C ASN A 434 5.99 4.32 6.76
N PRO A 435 5.83 3.26 7.58
CA PRO A 435 6.12 3.32 9.02
C PRO A 435 7.61 3.45 9.37
N GLY A 436 8.53 3.14 8.46
CA GLY A 436 9.97 3.32 8.67
C GLY A 436 10.61 2.28 9.57
N VAL A 437 10.23 1.02 9.45
CA VAL A 437 10.74 -0.08 10.29
C VAL A 437 12.26 -0.22 10.20
N TYR A 438 12.85 -0.01 9.03
CA TYR A 438 14.27 -0.20 8.77
C TYR A 438 15.13 1.07 8.84
N PHE A 439 14.55 2.24 9.06
CA PHE A 439 15.33 3.49 9.12
C PHE A 439 16.26 3.60 10.31
N SER A 440 16.05 2.82 11.37
CA SER A 440 16.89 2.84 12.56
C SER A 440 18.16 1.99 12.45
N SER A 441 18.31 1.19 11.40
CA SER A 441 19.38 0.18 11.29
C SER A 441 20.50 0.51 10.29
N GLU A 442 20.43 1.59 9.52
CA GLU A 442 21.41 1.91 8.47
C GLU A 442 22.54 2.87 8.92
N THR A 443 22.86 2.96 10.21
CA THR A 443 24.11 3.58 10.69
C THR A 443 25.12 2.53 11.12
N VAL A 444 25.46 1.58 10.25
CA VAL A 444 26.74 0.84 10.37
C VAL A 444 27.30 0.67 8.96
N ASP A 445 28.19 1.59 8.65
CA ASP A 445 29.40 1.59 7.86
C ASP A 445 29.57 0.56 6.73
N VAL A 446 29.84 1.11 5.61
CA VAL A 446 30.88 0.87 4.59
C VAL A 446 31.95 -0.16 4.97
#